data_29b837e7c302f3484b693dd670c4bf1f
#
_entry.id   29b837e7c302f3484b693dd670c4bf1f
#
_cell.length_a   1.000
_cell.length_b   1.000
_cell.length_c   1.000
_cell.angle_alpha   90.00
_cell.angle_beta   90.00
_cell.angle_gamma   90.00
#
_symmetry.space_group_name_H-M   'P 1'
#
loop_
_entity.id
_entity.type
_entity.pdbx_description
1 polymer ?
#
loop_
_entity_poly.entity_id
_entity_poly.type
_entity_poly.pdbx_seq_one_letter_code
_entity_poly.pdbx_strand_id
1 'polypeptide(L)'
;MTINHLDLFSGIGGFSLALERAVPDRIGWTGYSDIDKYANQVFKRRFPNAEGLGSVTDVQPKDLPERIDLITFGSPCQDFSIAGKRGGIRANRSGLFFEAMRIIRAKKPKYFIFENVKGLFSSGGGEDF
;
A
#
# COMPACT_ATOMS: atom_id res chain seq x y z
N MET A 1 -7.61 21.47 -6.91
CA MET A 1 -7.40 20.08 -7.35
C MET A 1 -7.10 19.19 -6.15
N THR A 2 -7.82 18.09 -6.02
CA THR A 2 -7.66 17.19 -4.90
C THR A 2 -6.91 15.92 -5.31
N ILE A 3 -6.36 15.25 -4.31
CA ILE A 3 -5.59 14.02 -4.50
C ILE A 3 -6.40 12.86 -3.93
N ASN A 4 -6.69 11.88 -4.76
CA ASN A 4 -7.28 10.62 -4.33
C ASN A 4 -6.15 9.63 -4.04
N HIS A 5 -6.05 9.22 -2.79
CA HIS A 5 -4.92 8.44 -2.29
C HIS A 5 -5.38 7.05 -1.85
N LEU A 6 -4.72 6.03 -2.36
CA LEU A 6 -4.93 4.65 -1.92
C LEU A 6 -3.68 4.18 -1.19
N ASP A 7 -3.85 3.81 0.06
CA ASP A 7 -2.76 3.41 0.94
C ASP A 7 -2.86 1.90 1.20
N LEU A 8 -1.99 1.14 0.54
CA LEU A 8 -1.99 -0.33 0.65
C LEU A 8 -0.96 -0.76 1.69
N PHE A 9 -1.29 -1.82 2.42
CA PHE A 9 -0.49 -2.26 3.56
C PHE A 9 -0.27 -1.10 4.51
N SER A 10 -1.37 -0.45 4.81
CA SER A 10 -1.36 0.91 5.36
C SER A 10 -0.87 1.01 6.80
N GLY A 11 -0.94 -0.08 7.54
CA GLY A 11 -0.55 -0.03 8.95
C GLY A 11 -1.33 1.02 9.69
N ILE A 12 -0.64 1.83 10.48
CA ILE A 12 -1.27 2.90 11.26
C ILE A 12 -1.36 4.22 10.50
N GLY A 13 -0.97 4.24 9.22
CA GLY A 13 -1.21 5.39 8.36
C GLY A 13 -0.05 6.36 8.21
N GLY A 14 1.20 5.86 8.20
CA GLY A 14 2.36 6.73 8.05
C GLY A 14 2.34 7.53 6.76
N PHE A 15 2.08 6.90 5.63
CA PHE A 15 1.99 7.61 4.35
C PHE A 15 0.83 8.60 4.33
N SER A 16 -0.32 8.19 4.87
CA SER A 16 -1.49 9.07 4.88
C SER A 16 -1.26 10.28 5.77
N LEU A 17 -0.57 10.11 6.89
CA LEU A 17 -0.22 11.23 7.75
C LEU A 17 0.77 12.17 7.06
N ALA A 18 1.76 11.60 6.38
CA ALA A 18 2.74 12.40 5.66
C ALA A 18 2.08 13.23 4.57
N LEU A 19 1.16 12.63 3.83
CA LEU A 19 0.44 13.34 2.78
C LEU A 19 -0.43 14.45 3.35
N GLU A 20 -1.13 14.17 4.44
CA GLU A 20 -1.97 15.17 5.10
C GLU A 20 -1.15 16.37 5.56
N ARG A 21 0.05 16.12 6.10
CA ARG A 21 0.93 17.20 6.53
C ARG A 21 1.51 17.98 5.37
N ALA A 22 1.78 17.30 4.27
CA ALA A 22 2.37 17.97 3.11
C ALA A 22 1.37 18.84 2.36
N VAL A 23 0.13 18.35 2.19
CA VAL A 23 -0.87 19.02 1.38
C VAL A 23 -2.27 18.94 2.03
N PRO A 24 -2.45 19.50 3.23
CA PRO A 24 -3.68 19.28 4.01
C PRO A 24 -4.96 19.71 3.28
N ASP A 25 -4.89 20.73 2.45
CA ASP A 25 -6.08 21.25 1.77
C ASP A 25 -6.35 20.55 0.45
N ARG A 26 -5.57 19.53 0.10
CA ARG A 26 -5.69 18.91 -1.21
C ARG A 26 -6.07 17.44 -1.14
N ILE A 27 -6.39 16.95 0.04
CA ILE A 27 -6.79 15.55 0.18
C ILE A 27 -8.24 15.41 -0.29
N GLY A 28 -8.46 14.54 -1.26
CA GLY A 28 -9.80 14.20 -1.72
C GLY A 28 -10.28 12.95 -1.01
N TRP A 29 -10.23 11.81 -1.71
CA TRP A 29 -10.61 10.52 -1.15
C TRP A 29 -9.36 9.82 -0.62
N THR A 30 -9.48 9.14 0.51
CA THR A 30 -8.45 8.25 1.04
C THR A 30 -9.05 6.89 1.28
N GLY A 31 -8.43 5.86 0.70
CA GLY A 31 -8.76 4.47 1.01
C GLY A 31 -7.54 3.80 1.61
N TYR A 32 -7.76 2.86 2.51
CA TYR A 32 -6.66 2.12 3.13
C TYR A 32 -6.97 0.64 3.19
N SER A 33 -5.94 -0.17 3.07
CA SER A 33 -6.06 -1.62 3.04
C SER A 33 -4.98 -2.24 3.90
N ASP A 34 -5.38 -3.01 4.88
CA ASP A 34 -4.48 -3.78 5.74
C ASP A 34 -5.27 -4.92 6.38
N ILE A 35 -4.59 -6.02 6.67
CA ILE A 35 -5.23 -7.15 7.37
C ILE A 35 -5.12 -7.03 8.89
N ASP A 36 -4.26 -6.15 9.37
CA ASP A 36 -4.06 -5.99 10.81
C ASP A 36 -5.22 -5.20 11.42
N LYS A 37 -6.02 -5.92 12.21
CA LYS A 37 -7.21 -5.36 12.82
C LYS A 37 -6.90 -4.17 13.73
N TYR A 38 -5.82 -4.25 14.47
CA TYR A 38 -5.47 -3.18 15.42
C TYR A 38 -4.95 -1.95 14.68
N ALA A 39 -4.14 -2.16 13.66
CA ALA A 39 -3.67 -1.05 12.83
C ALA A 39 -4.84 -0.33 12.17
N ASN A 40 -5.83 -1.08 11.69
CA ASN A 40 -7.01 -0.50 11.07
C ASN A 40 -7.83 0.33 12.06
N GLN A 41 -7.89 -0.08 13.32
CA GLN A 41 -8.58 0.70 14.35
C GLN A 41 -7.87 2.04 14.57
N VAL A 42 -6.54 2.03 14.63
CA VAL A 42 -5.77 3.25 14.77
C VAL A 42 -5.95 4.15 13.56
N PHE A 43 -5.87 3.56 12.36
CA PHE A 43 -6.03 4.32 11.13
C PHE A 43 -7.37 5.02 11.08
N LYS A 44 -8.44 4.28 11.35
CA LYS A 44 -9.79 4.85 11.30
C LYS A 44 -9.99 5.96 12.31
N ARG A 45 -9.38 5.83 13.48
CA ARG A 45 -9.47 6.87 14.51
C ARG A 45 -8.78 8.15 14.08
N ARG A 46 -7.64 8.03 13.41
CA ARG A 46 -6.90 9.19 12.91
C ARG A 46 -7.52 9.81 11.68
N PHE A 47 -8.09 9.00 10.82
CA PHE A 47 -8.63 9.43 9.54
C PHE A 47 -10.07 8.93 9.41
N PRO A 48 -11.00 9.53 10.17
CA PRO A 48 -12.36 9.00 10.25
C PRO A 48 -13.12 9.05 8.92
N ASN A 49 -12.68 9.90 7.99
CA ASN A 49 -13.32 10.00 6.69
C ASN A 49 -12.73 9.05 5.65
N ALA A 50 -11.67 8.33 5.99
CA ALA A 50 -11.06 7.38 5.07
C ALA A 50 -11.89 6.10 4.99
N GLU A 51 -11.82 5.47 3.83
CA GLU A 51 -12.57 4.23 3.59
C GLU A 51 -11.67 3.02 3.81
N GLY A 52 -12.08 2.14 4.73
CA GLY A 52 -11.36 0.89 4.99
C GLY A 52 -11.77 -0.16 3.97
N LEU A 53 -10.78 -0.80 3.35
CA LEU A 53 -11.02 -1.71 2.24
C LEU A 53 -10.72 -3.18 2.57
N GLY A 54 -10.24 -3.46 3.78
CA GLY A 54 -9.90 -4.82 4.18
C GLY A 54 -8.59 -5.28 3.56
N SER A 55 -8.52 -6.57 3.22
CA SER A 55 -7.32 -7.16 2.63
C SER A 55 -7.12 -6.67 1.20
N VAL A 56 -5.86 -6.49 0.83
CA VAL A 56 -5.52 -6.09 -0.55
C VAL A 56 -6.04 -7.12 -1.57
N THR A 57 -6.14 -8.38 -1.18
CA THR A 57 -6.65 -9.42 -2.07
C THR A 57 -8.13 -9.24 -2.38
N ASP A 58 -8.86 -8.53 -1.52
CA ASP A 58 -10.28 -8.27 -1.70
C ASP A 58 -10.55 -6.95 -2.42
N VAL A 59 -9.54 -6.13 -2.61
CA VAL A 59 -9.72 -4.84 -3.27
C VAL A 59 -9.94 -5.04 -4.76
N GLN A 60 -11.06 -4.57 -5.26
CA GLN A 60 -11.39 -4.62 -6.67
C GLN A 60 -11.29 -3.22 -7.26
N PRO A 61 -10.48 -3.05 -8.31
CA PRO A 61 -10.31 -1.71 -8.91
C PRO A 61 -11.65 -1.05 -9.28
N LYS A 62 -12.63 -1.82 -9.69
CA LYS A 62 -13.94 -1.28 -10.08
C LYS A 62 -14.69 -0.63 -8.92
N ASP A 63 -14.35 -1.00 -7.68
CA ASP A 63 -15.02 -0.47 -6.50
C ASP A 63 -14.32 0.78 -5.95
N LEU A 64 -13.21 1.17 -6.55
CA LEU A 64 -12.47 2.36 -6.16
C LEU A 64 -12.92 3.55 -7.01
N PRO A 65 -12.64 4.78 -6.55
CA PRO A 65 -12.90 5.94 -7.40
C PRO A 65 -12.24 5.76 -8.77
N GLU A 66 -12.87 6.27 -9.81
CA GLU A 66 -12.34 6.14 -11.16
C GLU A 66 -10.93 6.72 -11.25
N ARG A 67 -10.72 7.88 -10.63
CA ARG A 67 -9.42 8.52 -10.61
C ARG A 67 -8.72 8.28 -9.27
N ILE A 68 -7.59 7.61 -9.33
CA ILE A 68 -6.66 7.49 -8.20
C ILE A 68 -5.39 8.21 -8.61
N ASP A 69 -4.96 9.17 -7.82
CA ASP A 69 -3.79 9.99 -8.15
C ASP A 69 -2.50 9.42 -7.57
N LEU A 70 -2.59 8.82 -6.41
CA LEU A 70 -1.41 8.31 -5.68
C LEU A 70 -1.74 6.98 -5.04
N ILE A 71 -0.87 6.02 -5.24
CA ILE A 71 -0.92 4.75 -4.51
C ILE A 71 0.38 4.62 -3.73
N THR A 72 0.27 4.40 -2.42
CA THR A 72 1.43 4.17 -1.58
C THR A 72 1.36 2.76 -1.03
N PHE A 73 2.49 2.07 -0.96
CA PHE A 73 2.50 0.74 -0.38
C PHE A 73 3.90 0.34 0.06
N GLY A 74 3.93 -0.44 1.13
CA GLY A 74 5.15 -1.11 1.54
C GLY A 74 4.79 -2.57 1.71
N SER A 75 5.48 -3.46 1.02
CA SER A 75 5.23 -4.89 1.16
C SER A 75 5.42 -5.32 2.61
N PRO A 76 4.64 -6.28 3.08
CA PRO A 76 4.92 -6.86 4.39
C PRO A 76 6.37 -7.35 4.45
N CYS A 77 7.03 -7.08 5.57
CA CYS A 77 8.45 -7.39 5.73
C CYS A 77 8.77 -8.85 5.47
N GLN A 78 7.86 -9.74 5.79
CA GLN A 78 8.08 -11.17 5.59
C GLN A 78 8.24 -11.56 4.13
N ASP A 79 7.83 -10.72 3.19
CA ASP A 79 7.99 -11.02 1.77
C ASP A 79 9.44 -10.92 1.33
N PHE A 80 10.20 -10.02 1.94
CA PHE A 80 11.57 -9.73 1.55
C PHE A 80 12.56 -9.82 2.72
N SER A 81 12.07 -10.17 3.90
CA SER A 81 12.90 -10.19 5.10
C SER A 81 13.98 -11.27 5.01
N ILE A 82 15.16 -10.96 5.51
CA ILE A 82 16.25 -11.91 5.60
C ILE A 82 15.90 -13.05 6.55
N ALA A 83 15.13 -12.75 7.59
CA ALA A 83 14.72 -13.75 8.56
C ALA A 83 13.65 -14.70 8.00
N GLY A 84 12.98 -14.32 6.95
CA GLY A 84 12.01 -15.19 6.30
C GLY A 84 12.64 -16.02 5.22
N LYS A 85 11.81 -16.65 4.43
CA LYS A 85 12.29 -17.40 3.26
C LYS A 85 12.76 -16.40 2.22
N ARG A 86 13.95 -16.58 1.74
CA ARG A 86 14.55 -15.65 0.79
C ARG A 86 14.07 -15.87 -0.64
N GLY A 87 12.75 -15.96 -0.80
CA GLY A 87 12.16 -16.12 -2.10
C GLY A 87 11.97 -14.80 -2.84
N GLY A 88 12.03 -13.69 -2.12
CA GLY A 88 11.81 -12.37 -2.69
C GLY A 88 10.46 -12.29 -3.38
N ILE A 89 10.43 -11.57 -4.50
CA ILE A 89 9.21 -11.39 -5.27
C ILE A 89 8.69 -12.73 -5.83
N ARG A 90 9.57 -13.69 -6.00
CA ARG A 90 9.19 -14.99 -6.55
C ARG A 90 8.60 -15.96 -5.55
N ALA A 91 8.68 -15.66 -4.26
CA ALA A 91 8.09 -16.51 -3.24
C ALA A 91 6.57 -16.33 -3.24
N ASN A 92 5.85 -17.34 -2.72
CA ASN A 92 4.39 -17.26 -2.63
C ASN A 92 3.91 -16.04 -1.86
N ARG A 93 4.65 -15.64 -0.83
CA ARG A 93 4.29 -14.45 -0.04
C ARG A 93 4.40 -13.18 -0.84
N SER A 94 5.22 -13.18 -1.86
CA SER A 94 5.39 -12.03 -2.75
C SER A 94 4.15 -11.77 -3.57
N GLY A 95 3.17 -12.66 -3.52
CA GLY A 95 1.88 -12.43 -4.14
C GLY A 95 1.23 -11.13 -3.67
N LEU A 96 1.52 -10.70 -2.42
CA LEU A 96 0.98 -9.44 -1.92
C LEU A 96 1.55 -8.24 -2.68
N PHE A 97 2.82 -8.29 -3.05
CA PHE A 97 3.41 -7.28 -3.92
C PHE A 97 2.68 -7.25 -5.28
N PHE A 98 2.43 -8.43 -5.84
CA PHE A 98 1.74 -8.51 -7.12
C PHE A 98 0.29 -8.06 -7.04
N GLU A 99 -0.34 -8.17 -5.86
CA GLU A 99 -1.67 -7.61 -5.66
C GLU A 99 -1.65 -6.08 -5.78
N ALA A 100 -0.62 -5.45 -5.21
CA ALA A 100 -0.46 -4.01 -5.38
C ALA A 100 -0.25 -3.66 -6.85
N MET A 101 0.57 -4.43 -7.55
CA MET A 101 0.81 -4.20 -8.98
C MET A 101 -0.45 -4.39 -9.81
N ARG A 102 -1.29 -5.35 -9.45
CA ARG A 102 -2.59 -5.55 -10.12
C ARG A 102 -3.43 -4.29 -10.06
N ILE A 103 -3.50 -3.69 -8.89
CA ILE A 103 -4.30 -2.48 -8.68
C ILE A 103 -3.68 -1.29 -9.44
N ILE A 104 -2.35 -1.15 -9.36
CA ILE A 104 -1.65 -0.07 -10.06
C ILE A 104 -1.88 -0.17 -11.57
N ARG A 105 -1.80 -1.37 -12.12
CA ARG A 105 -2.02 -1.56 -13.56
C ARG A 105 -3.43 -1.22 -13.98
N ALA A 106 -4.40 -1.52 -13.13
CA ALA A 106 -5.80 -1.27 -13.43
C ALA A 106 -6.17 0.20 -13.28
N LYS A 107 -5.66 0.86 -12.25
CA LYS A 107 -6.05 2.24 -11.95
C LYS A 107 -5.14 3.29 -12.59
N LYS A 108 -3.92 2.91 -12.95
CA LYS A 108 -2.95 3.80 -13.60
C LYS A 108 -2.83 5.14 -12.87
N PRO A 109 -2.45 5.12 -11.59
CA PRO A 109 -2.33 6.36 -10.83
C PRO A 109 -1.25 7.24 -11.44
N LYS A 110 -1.34 8.55 -11.16
CA LYS A 110 -0.32 9.49 -11.62
C LYS A 110 1.03 9.20 -10.99
N TYR A 111 1.02 8.80 -9.71
CA TYR A 111 2.24 8.45 -8.98
C TYR A 111 2.00 7.25 -8.10
N PHE A 112 3.05 6.49 -7.83
CA PHE A 112 3.03 5.54 -6.74
C PHE A 112 4.36 5.59 -5.99
N ILE A 113 4.30 5.28 -4.70
CA ILE A 113 5.48 5.22 -3.84
C ILE A 113 5.53 3.84 -3.23
N PHE A 114 6.64 3.15 -3.43
CA PHE A 114 6.85 1.83 -2.87
C PHE A 114 7.98 1.90 -1.84
N GLU A 115 7.64 1.62 -0.59
CA GLU A 115 8.65 1.45 0.45
C GLU A 115 8.98 -0.02 0.56
N ASN A 116 10.26 -0.35 0.55
CA ASN A 116 10.66 -1.74 0.70
C ASN A 116 11.63 -1.88 1.86
N VAL A 117 11.85 -3.14 2.25
CA VAL A 117 12.79 -3.45 3.31
C VAL A 117 14.15 -3.74 2.72
N LYS A 118 15.18 -3.57 3.53
CA LYS A 118 16.57 -3.81 3.12
C LYS A 118 16.75 -5.19 2.50
N GLY A 119 16.00 -6.17 2.96
CA GLY A 119 16.08 -7.54 2.45
C GLY A 119 15.79 -7.67 0.96
N LEU A 120 15.09 -6.72 0.36
CA LEU A 120 14.82 -6.76 -1.07
C LEU A 120 16.11 -6.72 -1.88
N PHE A 121 17.08 -5.92 -1.45
CA PHE A 121 18.36 -5.78 -2.17
C PHE A 121 19.20 -7.04 -2.11
N SER A 122 19.03 -7.86 -1.09
CA SER A 122 19.77 -9.12 -0.96
C SER A 122 18.96 -10.32 -1.41
N SER A 123 17.69 -10.15 -1.72
CA SER A 123 16.80 -11.22 -2.13
C SER A 123 17.16 -11.64 -3.56
N GLY A 124 17.34 -12.94 -3.78
CA GLY A 124 17.63 -13.46 -5.12
C GLY A 124 18.89 -12.86 -5.74
N GLY A 125 19.86 -12.43 -4.91
CA GLY A 125 21.07 -11.79 -5.40
C GLY A 125 20.83 -10.41 -6.02
N GLY A 126 19.73 -9.79 -5.66
CA GLY A 126 19.37 -8.47 -6.19
C GLY A 126 18.47 -8.53 -7.42
N GLU A 127 18.15 -9.71 -7.90
CA GLU A 127 17.33 -9.85 -9.11
C GLU A 127 15.89 -9.40 -8.90
N ASP A 128 15.41 -9.44 -7.66
CA ASP A 128 14.03 -9.06 -7.34
C ASP A 128 13.83 -7.54 -7.29
N PHE A 129 14.92 -6.81 -7.25
CA PHE A 129 14.87 -5.36 -7.29
C PHE A 129 14.89 -4.88 -8.75
#